data_2f290f0243ff05abb8909eba710f2f86
#
_entry.id   2f290f0243ff05abb8909eba710f2f86
#
_cell.length_a   1.000
_cell.length_b   1.000
_cell.length_c   1.000
_cell.angle_alpha   90.00
_cell.angle_beta   90.00
_cell.angle_gamma   90.00
#
_symmetry.space_group_name_H-M   'P 1'
#
loop_
_entity.id
_entity.type
_entity.pdbx_description
1 polymer ?
#
loop_
_entity_poly.entity_id
_entity_poly.type
_entity_poly.pdbx_seq_one_letter_code
_entity_poly.pdbx_strand_id
1 'polypeptide(L)'
;MNATRYAIADVSLSISAGEVVAILGPSGCGKSTLLRTLIGLVKPTKGEVLAHGKPLTTVHPGMSLVFQSFALYPWLTVRENIAVALDGLGVSPAEGQARIARCVDMVGLEGFEEAYPKELSGGMKQRVGFARALTRGPELLCMDEPFSALDVFTAESLRSEVYRLWTGGGRMSTDGNAQNAVKSVLMITHNIEEAVFLADRVVVMGTGPGHVRRIEPITIKHPRDYASPDFRSMVQRLHDVIVREHLPEESAVAVTAPVSAAKAKPSPIPQANIGEMFGLMEILRDHNSRMDVFELDELTDYDFGHTLAVVKAGEMLDFLDTPKNEVLITPLGNRLLDADINGRKSIFNQQLRTLGTFQFVIRILTEAADHRLPQDIVQEELIMHLPTQDVEAMFKTVVAWGRFAELFGYSTESSELYLDDGTPSTENAK
;
A
#
# COMPACT_ATOMS: atom_id res chain seq x y z
N MET A 1 -6.55 37.69 -0.05
CA MET A 1 -5.40 37.35 -0.92
C MET A 1 -5.31 35.84 -0.96
N ASN A 2 -5.59 35.20 -2.08
CA ASN A 2 -5.45 33.76 -2.20
C ASN A 2 -3.97 33.41 -2.11
N ALA A 3 -3.54 32.76 -1.04
CA ALA A 3 -2.19 32.25 -0.92
C ALA A 3 -1.97 31.21 -2.04
N THR A 4 -0.94 31.38 -2.85
CA THR A 4 -0.56 30.41 -3.88
C THR A 4 -0.15 29.11 -3.19
N ARG A 5 -0.94 28.06 -3.38
CA ARG A 5 -0.66 26.74 -2.78
C ARG A 5 0.20 25.94 -3.75
N TYR A 6 1.42 25.60 -3.34
CA TYR A 6 2.31 24.73 -4.13
C TYR A 6 2.04 23.27 -3.79
N ALA A 7 2.02 22.43 -4.82
CA ALA A 7 1.91 20.97 -4.63
C ALA A 7 3.23 20.40 -4.10
N ILE A 8 4.37 20.89 -4.64
CA ILE A 8 5.73 20.55 -4.21
C ILE A 8 6.57 21.83 -4.13
N ALA A 9 7.51 21.88 -3.20
CA ALA A 9 8.47 23.00 -3.05
C ALA A 9 9.84 22.50 -2.59
N ASP A 10 10.88 23.23 -2.98
CA ASP A 10 12.27 23.02 -2.54
C ASP A 10 12.78 21.57 -2.75
N VAL A 11 12.42 20.95 -3.89
CA VAL A 11 12.87 19.62 -4.26
C VAL A 11 14.13 19.72 -5.10
N SER A 12 15.23 19.16 -4.63
CA SER A 12 16.46 18.93 -5.38
C SER A 12 16.79 17.44 -5.38
N LEU A 13 16.71 16.80 -6.55
CA LEU A 13 16.93 15.38 -6.75
C LEU A 13 17.67 15.13 -8.04
N SER A 14 18.63 14.23 -8.03
CA SER A 14 19.33 13.75 -9.24
C SER A 14 19.17 12.23 -9.34
N ILE A 15 19.13 11.69 -10.55
CA ILE A 15 19.12 10.25 -10.82
C ILE A 15 20.34 9.94 -11.70
N SER A 16 21.19 9.04 -11.24
CA SER A 16 22.38 8.63 -11.96
C SER A 16 22.10 7.51 -12.95
N ALA A 17 22.90 7.39 -14.00
CA ALA A 17 22.82 6.25 -14.89
C ALA A 17 23.13 4.94 -14.12
N GLY A 18 22.31 3.92 -14.30
CA GLY A 18 22.44 2.63 -13.59
C GLY A 18 21.76 2.60 -12.23
N GLU A 19 21.09 3.68 -11.80
CA GLU A 19 20.51 3.81 -10.47
C GLU A 19 19.01 3.50 -10.48
N VAL A 20 18.56 2.81 -9.43
CA VAL A 20 17.14 2.67 -9.09
C VAL A 20 16.81 3.55 -7.88
N VAL A 21 15.91 4.49 -8.08
CA VAL A 21 15.45 5.40 -7.02
C VAL A 21 13.97 5.13 -6.72
N ALA A 22 13.65 4.90 -5.46
CA ALA A 22 12.26 4.83 -5.00
C ALA A 22 11.87 6.12 -4.27
N ILE A 23 10.66 6.61 -4.52
CA ILE A 23 10.06 7.74 -3.79
C ILE A 23 8.96 7.18 -2.89
N LEU A 24 9.13 7.35 -1.58
CA LEU A 24 8.14 7.03 -0.54
C LEU A 24 7.57 8.32 0.07
N GLY A 25 6.36 8.24 0.58
CA GLY A 25 5.72 9.34 1.30
C GLY A 25 4.21 9.19 1.33
N PRO A 26 3.51 9.95 2.19
CA PRO A 26 2.05 9.87 2.35
C PRO A 26 1.30 10.18 1.05
N SER A 27 0.05 9.76 0.99
CA SER A 27 -0.85 10.13 -0.10
C SER A 27 -1.01 11.65 -0.14
N GLY A 28 -1.10 12.21 -1.35
CA GLY A 28 -1.24 13.66 -1.52
C GLY A 28 0.02 14.50 -1.27
N CYS A 29 1.17 13.94 -0.85
CA CYS A 29 2.41 14.71 -0.68
C CYS A 29 3.07 15.17 -2.00
N GLY A 30 2.50 14.85 -3.15
CA GLY A 30 2.98 15.34 -4.45
C GLY A 30 3.92 14.40 -5.20
N LYS A 31 4.04 13.12 -4.85
CA LYS A 31 4.90 12.12 -5.52
C LYS A 31 4.64 12.03 -7.03
N SER A 32 3.39 11.82 -7.42
CA SER A 32 3.00 11.76 -8.84
C SER A 32 3.18 13.10 -9.55
N THR A 33 3.02 14.23 -8.86
CA THR A 33 3.31 15.56 -9.41
C THR A 33 4.82 15.72 -9.66
N LEU A 34 5.65 15.30 -8.72
CA LEU A 34 7.10 15.29 -8.86
C LEU A 34 7.52 14.41 -10.04
N LEU A 35 7.02 13.18 -10.12
CA LEU A 35 7.31 12.25 -11.21
C LEU A 35 6.95 12.85 -12.57
N ARG A 36 5.72 13.39 -12.71
CA ARG A 36 5.27 14.03 -13.96
C ARG A 36 6.10 15.26 -14.33
N THR A 37 6.61 15.99 -13.33
CA THR A 37 7.52 17.11 -13.54
C THR A 37 8.88 16.62 -14.03
N LEU A 38 9.43 15.56 -13.41
CA LEU A 38 10.74 14.99 -13.77
C LEU A 38 10.79 14.44 -15.20
N ILE A 39 9.67 13.91 -15.72
CA ILE A 39 9.60 13.39 -17.10
C ILE A 39 9.18 14.45 -18.12
N GLY A 40 8.89 15.69 -17.69
CA GLY A 40 8.52 16.79 -18.58
C GLY A 40 7.04 16.85 -18.97
N LEU A 41 6.15 16.09 -18.30
CA LEU A 41 4.70 16.16 -18.49
C LEU A 41 4.08 17.41 -17.83
N VAL A 42 4.68 17.87 -16.73
CA VAL A 42 4.26 19.07 -16.01
C VAL A 42 5.45 20.01 -15.92
N LYS A 43 5.26 21.26 -16.34
CA LYS A 43 6.30 22.28 -16.24
C LYS A 43 6.37 22.80 -14.79
N PRO A 44 7.56 22.87 -14.15
CA PRO A 44 7.69 23.45 -12.82
C PRO A 44 7.37 24.95 -12.85
N THR A 45 6.71 25.45 -11.80
CA THR A 45 6.41 26.89 -11.65
C THR A 45 7.69 27.69 -11.39
N LYS A 46 8.63 27.10 -10.64
CA LYS A 46 9.96 27.63 -10.35
C LYS A 46 10.98 26.51 -10.40
N GLY A 47 12.24 26.85 -10.65
CA GLY A 47 13.30 25.88 -10.84
C GLY A 47 13.28 25.28 -12.24
N GLU A 48 14.07 24.23 -12.44
CA GLU A 48 14.24 23.57 -13.73
C GLU A 48 14.46 22.06 -13.55
N VAL A 49 14.16 21.31 -14.60
CA VAL A 49 14.51 19.90 -14.72
C VAL A 49 15.55 19.76 -15.81
N LEU A 50 16.62 19.02 -15.55
CA LEU A 50 17.68 18.77 -16.51
C LEU A 50 17.70 17.29 -16.90
N ALA A 51 17.78 17.01 -18.21
CA ALA A 51 18.10 15.70 -18.73
C ALA A 51 19.45 15.77 -19.46
N HIS A 52 20.40 14.96 -19.05
CA HIS A 52 21.79 15.00 -19.57
C HIS A 52 22.41 16.41 -19.53
N GLY A 53 22.13 17.17 -18.47
CA GLY A 53 22.63 18.54 -18.27
C GLY A 53 21.95 19.61 -19.12
N LYS A 54 20.89 19.26 -19.88
CA LYS A 54 20.10 20.21 -20.70
C LYS A 54 18.70 20.40 -20.12
N PRO A 55 18.16 21.65 -20.13
CA PRO A 55 16.81 21.90 -19.65
C PRO A 55 15.76 21.07 -20.39
N LEU A 56 14.90 20.41 -19.61
CA LEU A 56 13.79 19.61 -20.11
C LEU A 56 12.56 20.50 -20.32
N THR A 57 12.20 20.72 -21.57
CA THR A 57 11.06 21.59 -21.94
C THR A 57 9.82 20.80 -22.37
N THR A 58 9.99 19.53 -22.72
CA THR A 58 8.97 18.58 -23.16
C THR A 58 9.32 17.18 -22.64
N VAL A 59 8.43 16.21 -22.85
CA VAL A 59 8.71 14.81 -22.49
C VAL A 59 9.97 14.33 -23.22
N HIS A 60 10.93 13.79 -22.45
CA HIS A 60 12.19 13.29 -23.03
C HIS A 60 11.95 11.95 -23.74
N PRO A 61 12.44 11.77 -24.99
CA PRO A 61 12.21 10.53 -25.75
C PRO A 61 12.73 9.26 -25.09
N GLY A 62 13.83 9.37 -24.32
CA GLY A 62 14.43 8.27 -23.57
C GLY A 62 13.76 7.96 -22.23
N MET A 63 12.61 8.57 -21.93
CA MET A 63 11.86 8.31 -20.71
C MET A 63 10.51 7.68 -21.01
N SER A 64 10.10 6.68 -20.25
CA SER A 64 8.77 6.06 -20.34
C SER A 64 8.12 6.01 -18.97
N LEU A 65 6.78 6.05 -18.94
CA LEU A 65 5.99 6.02 -17.72
C LEU A 65 5.03 4.82 -17.71
N VAL A 66 5.09 4.05 -16.64
CA VAL A 66 4.05 3.09 -16.25
C VAL A 66 3.10 3.79 -15.29
N PHE A 67 1.84 3.89 -15.67
CA PHE A 67 0.81 4.59 -14.91
C PHE A 67 0.17 3.67 -13.84
N GLN A 68 -0.26 4.25 -12.75
CA GLN A 68 -1.01 3.57 -11.69
C GLN A 68 -2.32 2.95 -12.21
N SER A 69 -3.04 3.63 -13.08
CA SER A 69 -4.36 3.24 -13.60
C SER A 69 -4.32 2.50 -14.93
N PHE A 70 -3.25 1.77 -15.24
CA PHE A 70 -2.99 1.05 -16.51
C PHE A 70 -2.98 1.94 -17.77
N ALA A 71 -3.86 2.94 -17.84
CA ALA A 71 -4.04 3.90 -18.93
C ALA A 71 -4.09 3.23 -20.33
N LEU A 72 -4.82 2.10 -20.44
CA LEU A 72 -5.03 1.41 -21.70
C LEU A 72 -6.17 2.05 -22.50
N TYR A 73 -6.01 2.02 -23.82
CA TYR A 73 -7.09 2.40 -24.74
C TYR A 73 -8.09 1.23 -24.83
N PRO A 74 -9.32 1.37 -24.35
CA PRO A 74 -10.27 0.26 -24.24
C PRO A 74 -10.76 -0.31 -25.59
N TRP A 75 -10.60 0.46 -26.66
CA TRP A 75 -10.97 0.09 -28.03
C TRP A 75 -9.82 -0.50 -28.84
N LEU A 76 -8.62 -0.62 -28.29
CA LEU A 76 -7.44 -1.22 -28.91
C LEU A 76 -7.14 -2.57 -28.27
N THR A 77 -6.65 -3.51 -29.08
CA THR A 77 -6.13 -4.79 -28.61
C THR A 77 -4.85 -4.62 -27.78
N VAL A 78 -4.36 -5.69 -27.16
CA VAL A 78 -3.06 -5.69 -26.44
C VAL A 78 -1.95 -5.25 -27.40
N ARG A 79 -1.86 -5.85 -28.57
CA ARG A 79 -0.87 -5.52 -29.61
C ARG A 79 -0.93 -4.04 -29.99
N GLU A 80 -2.13 -3.52 -30.27
CA GLU A 80 -2.33 -2.15 -30.65
C GLU A 80 -2.01 -1.16 -29.52
N ASN A 81 -2.39 -1.49 -28.27
CA ASN A 81 -2.03 -0.71 -27.09
C ASN A 81 -0.52 -0.56 -26.92
N ILE A 82 0.24 -1.62 -27.22
CA ILE A 82 1.70 -1.59 -27.16
C ILE A 82 2.25 -0.82 -28.37
N ALA A 83 1.67 -1.01 -29.56
CA ALA A 83 2.11 -0.36 -30.80
C ALA A 83 2.05 1.17 -30.75
N VAL A 84 1.07 1.77 -30.06
CA VAL A 84 0.96 3.22 -29.88
C VAL A 84 2.26 3.85 -29.32
N ALA A 85 3.04 3.09 -28.55
CA ALA A 85 4.29 3.60 -27.99
C ALA A 85 5.40 3.79 -29.07
N LEU A 86 5.25 3.19 -30.22
CA LEU A 86 6.20 3.30 -31.34
C LEU A 86 5.89 4.45 -32.29
N ASP A 87 4.71 5.08 -32.12
CA ASP A 87 4.31 6.20 -32.99
C ASP A 87 5.30 7.36 -32.87
N GLY A 88 5.70 7.87 -34.05
CA GLY A 88 6.64 8.97 -34.14
C GLY A 88 8.11 8.63 -33.91
N LEU A 89 8.47 7.34 -33.66
CA LEU A 89 9.87 6.92 -33.47
C LEU A 89 10.58 6.62 -34.82
N GLY A 90 9.88 6.59 -35.93
CA GLY A 90 10.48 6.26 -37.24
C GLY A 90 10.91 4.79 -37.37
N VAL A 91 10.37 3.91 -36.54
CA VAL A 91 10.67 2.46 -36.53
C VAL A 91 9.98 1.83 -37.74
N SER A 92 10.68 0.93 -38.46
CA SER A 92 10.07 0.20 -39.56
C SER A 92 8.97 -0.76 -39.07
N PRO A 93 7.96 -1.08 -39.89
CA PRO A 93 6.87 -1.98 -39.47
C PRO A 93 7.38 -3.36 -39.01
N ALA A 94 8.39 -3.91 -39.65
CA ALA A 94 8.98 -5.21 -39.28
C ALA A 94 9.69 -5.14 -37.94
N GLU A 95 10.44 -4.09 -37.68
CA GLU A 95 11.10 -3.86 -36.39
C GLU A 95 10.08 -3.59 -35.29
N GLY A 96 9.04 -2.81 -35.57
CA GLY A 96 7.95 -2.54 -34.61
C GLY A 96 7.26 -3.83 -34.17
N GLN A 97 6.91 -4.71 -35.12
CA GLN A 97 6.33 -6.02 -34.80
C GLN A 97 7.28 -6.88 -33.96
N ALA A 98 8.57 -6.90 -34.29
CA ALA A 98 9.57 -7.65 -33.53
C ALA A 98 9.75 -7.10 -32.11
N ARG A 99 9.68 -5.77 -31.90
CA ARG A 99 9.73 -5.16 -30.57
C ARG A 99 8.49 -5.52 -29.74
N ILE A 100 7.30 -5.43 -30.34
CA ILE A 100 6.03 -5.77 -29.68
C ILE A 100 6.05 -7.23 -29.25
N ALA A 101 6.39 -8.15 -30.16
CA ALA A 101 6.44 -9.59 -29.86
C ALA A 101 7.38 -9.89 -28.69
N ARG A 102 8.58 -9.31 -28.69
CA ARG A 102 9.52 -9.46 -27.55
C ARG A 102 8.97 -8.90 -26.24
N CYS A 103 8.28 -7.75 -26.26
CA CYS A 103 7.70 -7.19 -25.06
C CYS A 103 6.51 -8.01 -24.54
N VAL A 104 5.70 -8.60 -25.44
CA VAL A 104 4.60 -9.50 -25.09
C VAL A 104 5.13 -10.77 -24.41
N ASP A 105 6.15 -11.42 -25.02
CA ASP A 105 6.85 -12.59 -24.46
C ASP A 105 7.41 -12.28 -23.06
N MET A 106 8.12 -11.16 -22.95
CA MET A 106 8.75 -10.71 -21.71
C MET A 106 7.78 -10.55 -20.54
N VAL A 107 6.60 -10.00 -20.79
CA VAL A 107 5.59 -9.80 -19.74
C VAL A 107 4.63 -10.98 -19.60
N GLY A 108 4.84 -12.08 -20.35
CA GLY A 108 4.03 -13.30 -20.29
C GLY A 108 2.59 -13.07 -20.73
N LEU A 109 2.41 -12.42 -21.89
CA LEU A 109 1.11 -12.16 -22.51
C LEU A 109 0.94 -12.85 -23.88
N GLU A 110 1.77 -13.88 -24.18
CA GLU A 110 1.63 -14.65 -25.40
C GLU A 110 0.25 -15.30 -25.49
N GLY A 111 -0.35 -15.21 -26.67
CA GLY A 111 -1.70 -15.69 -26.94
C GLY A 111 -2.81 -14.72 -26.59
N PHE A 112 -2.49 -13.56 -25.98
CA PHE A 112 -3.47 -12.49 -25.63
C PHE A 112 -3.30 -11.25 -26.52
N GLU A 113 -2.51 -11.30 -27.56
CA GLU A 113 -2.16 -10.14 -28.40
C GLU A 113 -3.38 -9.47 -29.02
N GLU A 114 -4.39 -10.25 -29.38
CA GLU A 114 -5.62 -9.77 -30.01
C GLU A 114 -6.78 -9.52 -29.00
N ALA A 115 -6.52 -9.76 -27.70
CA ALA A 115 -7.52 -9.51 -26.65
C ALA A 115 -7.68 -8.00 -26.39
N TYR A 116 -8.90 -7.59 -26.04
CA TYR A 116 -9.19 -6.22 -25.62
C TYR A 116 -9.05 -6.08 -24.10
N PRO A 117 -8.80 -4.86 -23.58
CA PRO A 117 -8.65 -4.63 -22.14
C PRO A 117 -9.78 -5.16 -21.27
N LYS A 118 -11.03 -5.20 -21.75
CA LYS A 118 -12.18 -5.76 -21.02
C LYS A 118 -12.06 -7.28 -20.77
N GLU A 119 -11.27 -7.98 -21.56
CA GLU A 119 -11.05 -9.44 -21.51
C GLU A 119 -9.86 -9.81 -20.62
N LEU A 120 -9.14 -8.83 -20.08
CA LEU A 120 -7.94 -9.01 -19.28
C LEU A 120 -8.21 -8.82 -17.79
N SER A 121 -7.50 -9.60 -16.97
CA SER A 121 -7.42 -9.36 -15.53
C SER A 121 -6.68 -8.05 -15.21
N GLY A 122 -6.77 -7.56 -13.97
CA GLY A 122 -6.02 -6.37 -13.52
C GLY A 122 -4.52 -6.52 -13.72
N GLY A 123 -3.96 -7.67 -13.34
CA GLY A 123 -2.54 -7.99 -13.54
C GLY A 123 -2.13 -8.02 -15.00
N MET A 124 -2.95 -8.58 -15.90
CA MET A 124 -2.68 -8.57 -17.33
C MET A 124 -2.71 -7.14 -17.89
N LYS A 125 -3.66 -6.31 -17.49
CA LYS A 125 -3.70 -4.89 -17.89
C LYS A 125 -2.43 -4.15 -17.47
N GLN A 126 -1.93 -4.40 -16.28
CA GLN A 126 -0.68 -3.81 -15.81
C GLN A 126 0.51 -4.27 -16.66
N ARG A 127 0.59 -5.55 -16.99
CA ARG A 127 1.62 -6.11 -17.87
C ARG A 127 1.58 -5.48 -19.27
N VAL A 128 0.41 -5.21 -19.83
CA VAL A 128 0.28 -4.42 -21.09
C VAL A 128 0.86 -3.02 -20.92
N GLY A 129 0.60 -2.34 -19.80
CA GLY A 129 1.18 -1.04 -19.48
C GLY A 129 2.71 -1.07 -19.42
N PHE A 130 3.28 -2.13 -18.82
CA PHE A 130 4.74 -2.36 -18.81
C PHE A 130 5.28 -2.61 -20.21
N ALA A 131 4.68 -3.54 -20.98
CA ALA A 131 5.09 -3.84 -22.34
C ALA A 131 5.10 -2.57 -23.21
N ARG A 132 4.06 -1.74 -23.10
CA ARG A 132 3.96 -0.46 -23.80
C ARG A 132 5.11 0.49 -23.42
N ALA A 133 5.42 0.62 -22.13
CA ALA A 133 6.50 1.49 -21.66
C ALA A 133 7.88 1.01 -22.14
N LEU A 134 8.10 -0.31 -22.15
CA LEU A 134 9.37 -0.95 -22.50
C LEU A 134 9.61 -0.99 -24.01
N THR A 135 8.56 -1.09 -24.84
CA THR A 135 8.67 -1.19 -26.30
C THR A 135 9.39 0.03 -26.92
N ARG A 136 9.37 1.20 -26.25
CA ARG A 136 10.15 2.37 -26.66
C ARG A 136 11.66 2.20 -26.46
N GLY A 137 12.12 1.28 -25.62
CA GLY A 137 13.51 1.16 -25.22
C GLY A 137 13.97 2.34 -24.36
N PRO A 138 13.29 2.66 -23.24
CA PRO A 138 13.64 3.85 -22.43
C PRO A 138 14.97 3.65 -21.71
N GLU A 139 15.75 4.72 -21.60
CA GLU A 139 16.91 4.74 -20.72
C GLU A 139 16.51 4.99 -19.24
N LEU A 140 15.41 5.70 -18.99
CA LEU A 140 14.80 5.86 -17.67
C LEU A 140 13.36 5.34 -17.68
N LEU A 141 13.09 4.28 -16.93
CA LEU A 141 11.75 3.76 -16.69
C LEU A 141 11.18 4.40 -15.42
N CYS A 142 10.13 5.17 -15.59
CA CYS A 142 9.37 5.76 -14.49
C CYS A 142 8.14 4.93 -14.20
N MET A 143 7.81 4.73 -12.91
CA MET A 143 6.68 3.90 -12.49
C MET A 143 5.92 4.62 -11.36
N ASP A 144 4.62 4.82 -11.53
CA ASP A 144 3.73 5.43 -10.52
C ASP A 144 2.88 4.32 -9.88
N GLU A 145 3.24 3.86 -8.68
CA GLU A 145 2.60 2.76 -7.92
C GLU A 145 2.34 1.50 -8.76
N PRO A 146 3.36 0.93 -9.40
CA PRO A 146 3.18 -0.07 -10.46
C PRO A 146 2.61 -1.41 -9.99
N PHE A 147 2.62 -1.69 -8.69
CA PHE A 147 2.23 -2.98 -8.14
C PHE A 147 1.00 -2.90 -7.23
N SER A 148 0.48 -1.70 -6.93
CA SER A 148 -0.58 -1.47 -5.94
C SER A 148 -1.93 -2.13 -6.26
N ALA A 149 -2.22 -2.34 -7.55
CA ALA A 149 -3.48 -2.94 -8.01
C ALA A 149 -3.37 -4.44 -8.33
N LEU A 150 -2.27 -5.09 -7.91
CA LEU A 150 -1.97 -6.48 -8.24
C LEU A 150 -2.11 -7.38 -7.01
N ASP A 151 -2.50 -8.63 -7.24
CA ASP A 151 -2.36 -9.67 -6.23
C ASP A 151 -0.88 -9.96 -5.92
N VAL A 152 -0.63 -10.55 -4.76
CA VAL A 152 0.72 -10.76 -4.22
C VAL A 152 1.63 -11.51 -5.21
N PHE A 153 1.14 -12.59 -5.83
CA PHE A 153 1.94 -13.41 -6.75
C PHE A 153 2.27 -12.68 -8.06
N THR A 154 1.28 -11.98 -8.62
CA THR A 154 1.48 -11.16 -9.83
C THR A 154 2.44 -10.01 -9.56
N ALA A 155 2.32 -9.33 -8.42
CA ALA A 155 3.22 -8.26 -8.02
C ALA A 155 4.66 -8.76 -7.84
N GLU A 156 4.87 -9.91 -7.19
CA GLU A 156 6.20 -10.51 -6.99
C GLU A 156 6.84 -10.94 -8.31
N SER A 157 6.06 -11.58 -9.20
CA SER A 157 6.51 -11.94 -10.53
C SER A 157 6.98 -10.71 -11.33
N LEU A 158 6.16 -9.64 -11.31
CA LEU A 158 6.45 -8.42 -12.06
C LEU A 158 7.64 -7.64 -11.47
N ARG A 159 7.78 -7.60 -10.14
CA ARG A 159 8.96 -7.02 -9.47
C ARG A 159 10.24 -7.75 -9.87
N SER A 160 10.19 -9.08 -9.88
CA SER A 160 11.32 -9.92 -10.32
C SER A 160 11.66 -9.65 -11.77
N GLU A 161 10.67 -9.41 -12.62
CA GLU A 161 10.88 -9.05 -14.02
C GLU A 161 11.54 -7.68 -14.16
N VAL A 162 11.03 -6.65 -13.48
CA VAL A 162 11.65 -5.32 -13.45
C VAL A 162 13.11 -5.41 -12.98
N TYR A 163 13.37 -6.20 -11.95
CA TYR A 163 14.73 -6.45 -11.47
C TYR A 163 15.63 -7.09 -12.54
N ARG A 164 15.15 -8.13 -13.25
CA ARG A 164 15.88 -8.77 -14.35
C ARG A 164 16.14 -7.81 -15.50
N LEU A 165 15.17 -6.95 -15.82
CA LEU A 165 15.27 -5.93 -16.86
C LEU A 165 16.41 -4.96 -16.59
N TRP A 166 16.50 -4.52 -15.33
CA TRP A 166 17.52 -3.59 -14.91
C TRP A 166 18.91 -4.26 -14.76
N THR A 167 18.98 -5.43 -14.10
CA THR A 167 20.25 -6.12 -13.83
C THR A 167 20.75 -6.95 -15.02
N GLY A 168 19.88 -7.33 -15.93
CA GLY A 168 20.16 -8.25 -17.03
C GLY A 168 21.12 -7.73 -18.11
N GLY A 169 21.77 -6.58 -17.88
CA GLY A 169 22.93 -6.09 -18.61
C GLY A 169 22.90 -6.30 -20.13
N GLY A 170 21.85 -5.87 -20.84
CA GLY A 170 21.84 -5.90 -22.28
C GLY A 170 21.03 -7.03 -22.95
N ARG A 171 20.34 -7.90 -22.20
CA ARG A 171 19.39 -8.86 -22.81
C ARG A 171 18.07 -8.21 -23.26
N MET A 172 17.83 -6.97 -22.85
CA MET A 172 16.65 -6.20 -23.21
C MET A 172 16.93 -4.94 -23.99
N SER A 173 17.81 -5.02 -24.89
CA SER A 173 17.77 -4.22 -26.07
C SER A 173 16.63 -4.74 -26.94
N THR A 174 15.57 -3.96 -27.11
CA THR A 174 14.44 -4.29 -27.99
C THR A 174 14.85 -4.47 -29.44
N ASP A 175 16.10 -4.18 -29.77
CA ASP A 175 16.70 -4.27 -31.11
C ASP A 175 18.00 -5.08 -31.16
N GLY A 176 18.38 -5.76 -30.06
CA GLY A 176 19.66 -6.49 -29.98
C GLY A 176 20.87 -5.56 -29.76
N ASN A 177 20.64 -4.25 -29.64
CA ASN A 177 21.70 -3.27 -29.44
C ASN A 177 21.72 -2.86 -27.94
N ALA A 178 22.80 -3.13 -27.23
CA ALA A 178 22.96 -2.84 -25.80
C ALA A 178 22.75 -1.34 -25.43
N GLN A 179 22.65 -0.46 -26.43
CA GLN A 179 22.43 0.97 -26.23
C GLN A 179 20.98 1.31 -25.84
N ASN A 180 20.00 0.42 -26.05
CA ASN A 180 18.58 0.66 -25.80
C ASN A 180 18.04 -0.12 -24.58
N ALA A 181 18.89 -0.53 -23.65
CA ALA A 181 18.49 -1.17 -22.40
C ALA A 181 18.02 -0.11 -21.39
N VAL A 182 17.06 -0.48 -20.53
CA VAL A 182 16.67 0.34 -19.36
C VAL A 182 17.92 0.49 -18.49
N LYS A 183 18.39 1.73 -18.38
CA LYS A 183 19.58 2.04 -17.58
C LYS A 183 19.24 2.35 -16.16
N SER A 184 18.15 3.11 -15.94
CA SER A 184 17.77 3.61 -14.62
C SER A 184 16.27 3.45 -14.41
N VAL A 185 15.86 3.36 -13.16
CA VAL A 185 14.45 3.24 -12.76
C VAL A 185 14.13 4.30 -11.70
N LEU A 186 13.00 4.98 -11.87
CA LEU A 186 12.40 5.84 -10.87
C LEU A 186 11.02 5.29 -10.50
N MET A 187 10.83 4.89 -9.28
CA MET A 187 9.59 4.28 -8.82
C MET A 187 8.94 5.10 -7.71
N ILE A 188 7.65 5.33 -7.81
CA ILE A 188 6.82 5.76 -6.68
C ILE A 188 6.15 4.53 -6.12
N THR A 189 6.23 4.34 -4.82
CA THR A 189 5.48 3.33 -4.09
C THR A 189 5.16 3.82 -2.68
N HIS A 190 4.15 3.25 -2.05
CA HIS A 190 3.88 3.39 -0.64
C HIS A 190 4.36 2.16 0.16
N ASN A 191 4.81 1.10 -0.53
CA ASN A 191 5.30 -0.13 0.07
C ASN A 191 6.82 -0.07 0.30
N ILE A 192 7.23 -0.10 1.58
CA ILE A 192 8.64 -0.04 1.98
C ILE A 192 9.41 -1.27 1.49
N GLU A 193 8.81 -2.46 1.50
CA GLU A 193 9.46 -3.69 1.05
C GLU A 193 9.80 -3.64 -0.44
N GLU A 194 8.90 -3.09 -1.27
CA GLU A 194 9.16 -2.87 -2.70
C GLU A 194 10.34 -1.93 -2.91
N ALA A 195 10.37 -0.82 -2.16
CA ALA A 195 11.47 0.13 -2.22
C ALA A 195 12.80 -0.51 -1.79
N VAL A 196 12.80 -1.27 -0.67
CA VAL A 196 13.99 -1.99 -0.20
C VAL A 196 14.42 -3.08 -1.18
N PHE A 197 13.48 -3.74 -1.86
CA PHE A 197 13.80 -4.81 -2.81
C PHE A 197 14.49 -4.29 -4.08
N LEU A 198 13.99 -3.19 -4.64
CA LEU A 198 14.42 -2.70 -5.95
C LEU A 198 15.44 -1.54 -5.88
N ALA A 199 15.28 -0.60 -4.96
CA ALA A 199 15.99 0.68 -5.04
C ALA A 199 17.41 0.64 -4.47
N ASP A 200 18.32 1.45 -5.06
CA ASP A 200 19.63 1.73 -4.48
C ASP A 200 19.53 2.80 -3.39
N ARG A 201 18.57 3.69 -3.50
CA ARG A 201 18.20 4.66 -2.45
C ARG A 201 16.73 5.00 -2.47
N VAL A 202 16.24 5.40 -1.32
CA VAL A 202 14.87 5.80 -1.09
C VAL A 202 14.82 7.29 -0.76
N VAL A 203 13.95 8.01 -1.46
CA VAL A 203 13.64 9.42 -1.23
C VAL A 203 12.34 9.50 -0.44
N VAL A 204 12.40 9.96 0.79
CA VAL A 204 11.22 10.15 1.66
C VAL A 204 10.70 11.56 1.48
N MET A 205 9.43 11.68 1.07
CA MET A 205 8.75 12.95 0.88
C MET A 205 7.84 13.29 2.06
N GLY A 206 7.81 14.56 2.42
CA GLY A 206 6.87 15.15 3.39
C GLY A 206 5.74 15.93 2.73
N THR A 207 4.78 16.35 3.52
CA THR A 207 3.57 17.10 3.12
C THR A 207 3.68 18.59 3.43
N GLY A 208 2.83 19.40 2.86
CA GLY A 208 2.47 20.74 3.21
C GLY A 208 3.43 21.90 2.97
N PRO A 209 3.97 22.16 1.78
CA PRO A 209 3.95 21.48 0.49
C PRO A 209 4.87 20.25 0.43
N GLY A 210 4.68 19.39 -0.58
CA GLY A 210 5.55 18.24 -0.79
C GLY A 210 7.02 18.63 -0.96
N HIS A 211 7.92 18.04 -0.21
CA HIS A 211 9.36 18.32 -0.25
C HIS A 211 10.14 17.05 0.08
N VAL A 212 11.41 17.01 -0.30
CA VAL A 212 12.29 15.90 0.10
C VAL A 212 12.71 16.11 1.56
N ARG A 213 12.29 15.20 2.42
CA ARG A 213 12.69 15.20 3.84
C ARG A 213 14.03 14.50 4.05
N ARG A 214 14.17 13.35 3.39
CA ARG A 214 15.35 12.50 3.60
C ARG A 214 15.63 11.64 2.38
N ILE A 215 16.90 11.29 2.20
CA ILE A 215 17.36 10.32 1.22
C ILE A 215 18.15 9.25 1.96
N GLU A 216 17.66 8.01 1.92
CA GLU A 216 18.30 6.86 2.58
C GLU A 216 18.89 5.90 1.54
N PRO A 217 20.17 5.58 1.62
CA PRO A 217 20.79 4.57 0.77
C PRO A 217 20.40 3.16 1.26
N ILE A 218 20.13 2.27 0.31
CA ILE A 218 19.92 0.84 0.60
C ILE A 218 21.27 0.14 0.44
N THR A 219 21.85 -0.26 1.57
CA THR A 219 23.21 -0.82 1.61
C THR A 219 23.26 -2.33 1.33
N ILE A 220 22.11 -2.98 1.22
CA ILE A 220 21.99 -4.41 0.92
C ILE A 220 22.26 -4.63 -0.56
N LYS A 221 23.20 -5.51 -0.87
CA LYS A 221 23.55 -5.86 -2.26
C LYS A 221 22.47 -6.75 -2.90
N HIS A 222 22.31 -6.60 -4.19
CA HIS A 222 21.48 -7.50 -5.00
C HIS A 222 22.19 -8.86 -5.28
N PRO A 223 21.42 -9.96 -5.45
CA PRO A 223 19.99 -10.08 -5.27
C PRO A 223 19.58 -10.00 -3.79
N ARG A 224 18.44 -9.38 -3.50
CA ARG A 224 17.92 -9.22 -2.14
C ARG A 224 16.88 -10.27 -1.83
N ASP A 225 16.96 -10.86 -0.64
CA ASP A 225 16.03 -11.87 -0.15
C ASP A 225 15.15 -11.28 0.96
N TYR A 226 13.83 -11.30 0.76
CA TYR A 226 12.82 -10.84 1.73
C TYR A 226 12.93 -11.55 3.10
N ALA A 227 13.38 -12.82 3.10
CA ALA A 227 13.51 -13.61 4.32
C ALA A 227 14.79 -13.25 5.12
N SER A 228 15.76 -12.55 4.50
CA SER A 228 17.02 -12.25 5.16
C SER A 228 16.88 -11.28 6.34
N PRO A 229 17.66 -11.45 7.43
CA PRO A 229 17.66 -10.52 8.56
C PRO A 229 18.02 -9.08 8.15
N ASP A 230 18.96 -8.92 7.21
CA ASP A 230 19.41 -7.62 6.73
C ASP A 230 18.28 -6.87 6.01
N PHE A 231 17.49 -7.59 5.20
CA PHE A 231 16.33 -7.02 4.52
C PHE A 231 15.30 -6.52 5.52
N ARG A 232 14.91 -7.35 6.49
CA ARG A 232 13.95 -6.99 7.54
C ARG A 232 14.43 -5.80 8.38
N SER A 233 15.72 -5.79 8.72
CA SER A 233 16.35 -4.68 9.45
C SER A 233 16.29 -3.37 8.67
N MET A 234 16.52 -3.42 7.35
CA MET A 234 16.43 -2.24 6.49
C MET A 234 15.00 -1.73 6.35
N VAL A 235 14.02 -2.64 6.16
CA VAL A 235 12.59 -2.29 6.15
C VAL A 235 12.20 -1.61 7.46
N GLN A 236 12.59 -2.18 8.62
CA GLN A 236 12.31 -1.58 9.93
C GLN A 236 12.97 -0.21 10.09
N ARG A 237 14.22 -0.06 9.64
CA ARG A 237 14.92 1.22 9.67
C ARG A 237 14.23 2.30 8.85
N LEU A 238 13.80 1.98 7.62
CA LEU A 238 13.05 2.93 6.78
C LEU A 238 11.70 3.27 7.40
N HIS A 239 11.01 2.28 7.93
CA HIS A 239 9.77 2.49 8.66
C HIS A 239 9.99 3.47 9.83
N ASP A 240 11.01 3.25 10.65
CA ASP A 240 11.31 4.14 11.79
C ASP A 240 11.67 5.57 11.34
N VAL A 241 12.36 5.71 10.20
CA VAL A 241 12.65 7.02 9.59
C VAL A 241 11.36 7.72 9.17
N ILE A 242 10.47 7.01 8.46
CA ILE A 242 9.19 7.57 7.99
C ILE A 242 8.31 7.98 9.17
N VAL A 243 8.20 7.13 10.19
CA VAL A 243 7.37 7.40 11.38
C VAL A 243 7.93 8.56 12.20
N ARG A 244 9.24 8.60 12.48
CA ARG A 244 9.85 9.71 13.25
C ARG A 244 9.71 11.07 12.58
N GLU A 245 9.68 11.10 11.25
CA GLU A 245 9.59 12.33 10.49
C GLU A 245 8.15 12.85 10.32
N HIS A 246 7.14 12.05 10.67
CA HIS A 246 5.73 12.47 10.70
C HIS A 246 5.29 13.00 12.08
N LEU A 247 6.10 12.79 13.13
CA LEU A 247 5.86 13.42 14.42
C LEU A 247 6.31 14.90 14.38
N PRO A 248 5.55 15.86 14.95
CA PRO A 248 5.98 17.26 15.07
C PRO A 248 7.32 17.32 15.82
N GLU A 249 8.22 18.21 15.40
CA GLU A 249 9.47 18.48 16.15
C GLU A 249 9.10 18.93 17.57
N GLU A 250 9.19 18.03 18.54
CA GLU A 250 9.17 18.39 19.95
C GLU A 250 10.40 19.24 20.24
N SER A 251 10.16 20.52 20.51
CA SER A 251 11.14 21.42 21.12
C SER A 251 11.73 20.73 22.34
N ALA A 252 13.06 20.57 22.33
CA ALA A 252 13.82 19.94 23.40
C ALA A 252 13.57 20.62 24.73
N VAL A 253 12.68 20.08 25.53
CA VAL A 253 12.63 20.32 26.97
C VAL A 253 12.85 18.98 27.66
N ALA A 254 14.02 18.87 28.27
CA ALA A 254 14.40 17.74 29.09
C ALA A 254 13.46 17.63 30.29
N VAL A 255 12.66 16.55 30.33
CA VAL A 255 12.02 16.09 31.57
C VAL A 255 12.37 14.61 31.76
N THR A 256 13.02 14.40 32.89
CA THR A 256 13.46 13.11 33.43
C THR A 256 12.29 12.14 33.61
N ALA A 257 12.53 10.88 33.28
CA ALA A 257 11.67 9.69 33.21
C ALA A 257 10.81 9.39 34.46
N PRO A 258 9.77 8.48 34.33
CA PRO A 258 10.09 7.07 34.46
C PRO A 258 9.35 6.10 33.49
N VAL A 259 10.08 5.06 33.11
CA VAL A 259 9.74 3.66 32.82
C VAL A 259 8.54 3.34 31.90
N SER A 260 8.85 3.03 30.62
CA SER A 260 8.43 1.85 29.87
C SER A 260 6.95 1.42 29.88
N ALA A 261 6.19 1.95 28.91
CA ALA A 261 5.22 1.13 28.20
C ALA A 261 5.75 0.91 26.78
N ALA A 262 6.06 -0.32 26.43
CA ALA A 262 6.45 -0.70 25.08
C ALA A 262 5.37 -0.19 24.12
N LYS A 263 5.72 0.65 23.13
CA LYS A 263 4.78 1.18 22.12
C LYS A 263 4.13 -0.02 21.42
N ALA A 264 2.86 -0.28 21.71
CA ALA A 264 2.12 -1.36 21.09
C ALA A 264 2.06 -1.13 19.56
N LYS A 265 2.58 -2.11 18.81
CA LYS A 265 2.55 -2.07 17.34
C LYS A 265 1.18 -2.55 16.87
N PRO A 266 0.58 -1.92 15.85
CA PRO A 266 -0.59 -2.46 15.18
C PRO A 266 -0.33 -3.87 14.67
N SER A 267 -1.32 -4.73 14.78
CA SER A 267 -1.33 -6.08 14.21
C SER A 267 -2.50 -6.23 13.24
N PRO A 268 -2.40 -7.08 12.21
CA PRO A 268 -3.51 -7.33 11.30
C PRO A 268 -4.76 -7.75 12.07
N ILE A 269 -5.92 -7.22 11.64
CA ILE A 269 -7.23 -7.63 12.19
C ILE A 269 -7.96 -8.40 11.10
N PRO A 270 -8.45 -9.62 11.40
CA PRO A 270 -9.27 -10.38 10.47
C PRO A 270 -10.54 -9.60 10.08
N GLN A 271 -10.96 -9.74 8.82
CA GLN A 271 -12.22 -9.17 8.33
C GLN A 271 -13.39 -10.01 8.84
N ALA A 272 -13.94 -9.61 9.98
CA ALA A 272 -15.05 -10.30 10.60
C ALA A 272 -16.05 -9.28 11.19
N ASN A 273 -17.33 -9.53 10.97
CA ASN A 273 -18.40 -8.75 11.56
C ASN A 273 -18.70 -9.29 12.97
N ILE A 274 -19.06 -8.41 13.89
CA ILE A 274 -19.40 -8.79 15.29
C ILE A 274 -20.61 -9.73 15.32
N GLY A 275 -21.64 -9.48 14.48
CA GLY A 275 -22.81 -10.34 14.38
C GLY A 275 -22.49 -11.76 13.91
N GLU A 276 -21.57 -11.89 12.96
CA GLU A 276 -21.08 -13.17 12.45
C GLU A 276 -20.32 -13.94 13.53
N MET A 277 -19.50 -13.23 14.31
CA MET A 277 -18.77 -13.84 15.43
C MET A 277 -19.72 -14.36 16.51
N PHE A 278 -20.75 -13.57 16.88
CA PHE A 278 -21.77 -14.04 17.80
C PHE A 278 -22.55 -15.24 17.26
N GLY A 279 -22.98 -15.19 16.00
CA GLY A 279 -23.71 -16.28 15.34
C GLY A 279 -22.89 -17.59 15.34
N LEU A 280 -21.61 -17.51 14.97
CA LEU A 280 -20.70 -18.66 14.99
C LEU A 280 -20.51 -19.21 16.40
N MET A 281 -20.36 -18.35 17.40
CA MET A 281 -20.26 -18.78 18.80
C MET A 281 -21.57 -19.40 19.32
N GLU A 282 -22.75 -18.95 18.90
CA GLU A 282 -24.04 -19.56 19.23
C GLU A 282 -24.17 -20.94 18.60
N ILE A 283 -23.77 -21.13 17.34
CA ILE A 283 -23.69 -22.46 16.69
C ILE A 283 -22.81 -23.41 17.51
N LEU A 284 -21.62 -22.97 17.87
CA LEU A 284 -20.70 -23.76 18.71
C LEU A 284 -21.32 -24.14 20.06
N ARG A 285 -22.00 -23.20 20.73
CA ARG A 285 -22.65 -23.44 22.01
C ARG A 285 -23.72 -24.52 21.92
N ASP A 286 -24.50 -24.53 20.85
CA ASP A 286 -25.52 -25.52 20.60
C ASP A 286 -24.94 -26.92 20.32
N HIS A 287 -23.64 -27.00 19.99
CA HIS A 287 -22.89 -28.24 19.73
C HIS A 287 -21.81 -28.52 20.78
N ASN A 288 -22.17 -28.40 22.08
CA ASN A 288 -21.28 -28.66 23.23
C ASN A 288 -20.04 -27.74 23.29
N SER A 289 -20.14 -26.53 22.79
CA SER A 289 -19.09 -25.48 22.80
C SER A 289 -17.78 -25.89 22.10
N ARG A 290 -17.83 -26.87 21.19
CA ARG A 290 -16.68 -27.32 20.40
C ARG A 290 -17.13 -28.02 19.13
N MET A 291 -16.37 -27.80 18.03
CA MET A 291 -16.61 -28.42 16.74
C MET A 291 -15.34 -28.38 15.87
N ASP A 292 -15.20 -29.35 14.96
CA ASP A 292 -14.18 -29.27 13.92
C ASP A 292 -14.45 -28.06 12.99
N VAL A 293 -13.39 -27.37 12.54
CA VAL A 293 -13.53 -26.14 11.72
C VAL A 293 -14.25 -26.40 10.39
N PHE A 294 -14.11 -27.60 9.81
CA PHE A 294 -14.78 -27.95 8.56
C PHE A 294 -16.27 -28.26 8.77
N GLU A 295 -16.62 -28.93 9.89
CA GLU A 295 -18.02 -29.14 10.27
C GLU A 295 -18.70 -27.81 10.60
N LEU A 296 -17.97 -26.88 11.23
CA LEU A 296 -18.47 -25.53 11.52
C LEU A 296 -18.73 -24.73 10.23
N ASP A 297 -17.88 -24.87 9.23
CA ASP A 297 -18.04 -24.22 7.93
C ASP A 297 -19.31 -24.71 7.20
N GLU A 298 -19.59 -26.02 7.23
CA GLU A 298 -20.81 -26.59 6.64
C GLU A 298 -22.12 -26.08 7.29
N LEU A 299 -22.05 -25.56 8.51
CA LEU A 299 -23.20 -25.00 9.23
C LEU A 299 -23.32 -23.47 9.04
N THR A 300 -22.33 -22.84 8.43
CA THR A 300 -22.37 -21.41 8.09
C THR A 300 -22.67 -21.23 6.60
N ASP A 301 -23.35 -20.15 6.24
CA ASP A 301 -23.58 -19.79 4.82
C ASP A 301 -22.39 -19.03 4.18
N TYR A 302 -21.18 -19.17 4.77
CA TYR A 302 -19.98 -18.46 4.33
C TYR A 302 -19.07 -19.35 3.47
N ASP A 303 -18.13 -18.77 2.76
CA ASP A 303 -17.00 -19.54 2.23
C ASP A 303 -15.99 -19.85 3.34
N PHE A 304 -15.25 -20.94 3.19
CA PHE A 304 -14.29 -21.42 4.19
C PHE A 304 -13.26 -20.37 4.64
N GLY A 305 -12.83 -19.50 3.71
CA GLY A 305 -11.89 -18.43 4.02
C GLY A 305 -12.49 -17.39 4.97
N HIS A 306 -13.78 -17.08 4.79
CA HIS A 306 -14.51 -16.16 5.64
C HIS A 306 -14.80 -16.77 7.02
N THR A 307 -15.26 -18.03 7.07
CA THR A 307 -15.42 -18.78 8.34
C THR A 307 -14.13 -18.77 9.15
N LEU A 308 -13.00 -19.04 8.50
CA LEU A 308 -11.68 -19.00 9.16
C LEU A 308 -11.30 -17.58 9.64
N ALA A 309 -11.68 -16.53 8.91
CA ALA A 309 -11.45 -15.14 9.34
C ALA A 309 -12.26 -14.81 10.62
N VAL A 310 -13.52 -15.24 10.68
CA VAL A 310 -14.39 -15.06 11.87
C VAL A 310 -13.84 -15.84 13.08
N VAL A 311 -13.39 -17.09 12.89
CA VAL A 311 -12.75 -17.90 13.94
C VAL A 311 -11.49 -17.21 14.46
N LYS A 312 -10.60 -16.75 13.57
CA LYS A 312 -9.38 -16.01 13.96
C LYS A 312 -9.67 -14.71 14.69
N ALA A 313 -10.76 -14.02 14.32
CA ALA A 313 -11.20 -12.83 15.05
C ALA A 313 -11.64 -13.17 16.48
N GLY A 314 -12.39 -14.25 16.67
CA GLY A 314 -12.77 -14.75 17.99
C GLY A 314 -11.57 -15.20 18.84
N GLU A 315 -10.59 -15.86 18.21
CA GLU A 315 -9.34 -16.26 18.85
C GLU A 315 -8.51 -15.04 19.28
N MET A 316 -8.38 -14.05 18.43
CA MET A 316 -7.68 -12.80 18.73
C MET A 316 -8.28 -12.05 19.94
N LEU A 317 -9.58 -12.18 20.16
CA LEU A 317 -10.31 -11.57 21.26
C LEU A 317 -10.44 -12.51 22.49
N ASP A 318 -9.77 -13.65 22.47
CA ASP A 318 -9.82 -14.67 23.53
C ASP A 318 -11.25 -15.22 23.79
N PHE A 319 -12.12 -15.15 22.79
CA PHE A 319 -13.47 -15.73 22.86
C PHE A 319 -13.53 -17.16 22.35
N LEU A 320 -12.63 -17.49 21.43
CA LEU A 320 -12.44 -18.82 20.84
C LEU A 320 -11.02 -19.29 21.04
N ASP A 321 -10.82 -20.61 20.96
CA ASP A 321 -9.51 -21.27 20.94
C ASP A 321 -9.55 -22.38 19.87
N THR A 322 -8.44 -22.63 19.17
CA THR A 322 -8.39 -23.54 18.02
C THR A 322 -7.31 -24.64 18.16
N PRO A 323 -7.37 -25.49 19.19
CA PRO A 323 -6.42 -26.59 19.32
C PRO A 323 -6.68 -27.66 18.25
N LYS A 324 -5.70 -27.98 17.42
CA LYS A 324 -5.72 -29.13 16.48
C LYS A 324 -6.93 -29.16 15.53
N ASN A 325 -7.31 -28.01 14.94
CA ASN A 325 -8.46 -27.82 14.04
C ASN A 325 -9.85 -27.89 14.71
N GLU A 326 -9.96 -28.11 16.02
CA GLU A 326 -11.22 -27.93 16.73
C GLU A 326 -11.37 -26.48 17.19
N VAL A 327 -12.55 -25.89 16.97
CA VAL A 327 -12.91 -24.57 17.48
C VAL A 327 -13.64 -24.72 18.81
N LEU A 328 -13.14 -24.09 19.85
CA LEU A 328 -13.69 -24.14 21.20
C LEU A 328 -14.11 -22.78 21.69
N ILE A 329 -15.22 -22.67 22.41
CA ILE A 329 -15.56 -21.43 23.12
C ILE A 329 -14.78 -21.37 24.43
N THR A 330 -14.06 -20.28 24.65
CA THR A 330 -13.33 -20.06 25.92
C THR A 330 -14.28 -19.72 27.07
N PRO A 331 -13.81 -19.76 28.34
CA PRO A 331 -14.61 -19.29 29.48
C PRO A 331 -15.03 -17.80 29.31
N LEU A 332 -14.21 -16.97 28.66
CA LEU A 332 -14.53 -15.58 28.37
C LEU A 332 -15.61 -15.48 27.29
N GLY A 333 -15.52 -16.30 26.23
CA GLY A 333 -16.52 -16.39 25.18
C GLY A 333 -17.89 -16.80 25.72
N ASN A 334 -17.95 -17.76 26.64
CA ASN A 334 -19.19 -18.14 27.33
C ASN A 334 -19.77 -16.96 28.14
N ARG A 335 -18.94 -16.24 28.92
CA ARG A 335 -19.39 -15.04 29.65
C ARG A 335 -19.91 -13.96 28.71
N LEU A 336 -19.31 -13.79 27.52
CA LEU A 336 -19.76 -12.85 26.49
C LEU A 336 -21.14 -13.21 25.96
N LEU A 337 -21.39 -14.49 25.67
CA LEU A 337 -22.70 -14.97 25.19
C LEU A 337 -23.80 -14.80 26.24
N ASP A 338 -23.49 -15.00 27.52
CA ASP A 338 -24.45 -14.92 28.63
C ASP A 338 -24.70 -13.46 29.09
N ALA A 339 -23.85 -12.52 28.69
CA ALA A 339 -23.97 -11.13 29.09
C ALA A 339 -25.11 -10.39 28.35
N ASP A 340 -25.71 -9.41 29.03
CA ASP A 340 -26.58 -8.45 28.39
C ASP A 340 -25.79 -7.53 27.44
N ILE A 341 -26.49 -6.69 26.69
CA ILE A 341 -25.88 -5.81 25.69
C ILE A 341 -24.76 -4.94 26.26
N ASN A 342 -24.93 -4.40 27.46
CA ASN A 342 -23.93 -3.54 28.11
C ASN A 342 -22.74 -4.37 28.60
N GLY A 343 -22.99 -5.56 29.13
CA GLY A 343 -21.96 -6.52 29.50
C GLY A 343 -21.13 -6.98 28.30
N ARG A 344 -21.77 -7.27 27.16
CA ARG A 344 -21.09 -7.60 25.91
C ARG A 344 -20.17 -6.47 25.44
N LYS A 345 -20.66 -5.24 25.42
CA LYS A 345 -19.85 -4.05 25.09
C LYS A 345 -18.65 -3.88 26.01
N SER A 346 -18.86 -4.07 27.32
CA SER A 346 -17.79 -3.96 28.33
C SER A 346 -16.72 -5.03 28.13
N ILE A 347 -17.10 -6.28 27.87
CA ILE A 347 -16.16 -7.37 27.61
C ILE A 347 -15.38 -7.09 26.32
N PHE A 348 -16.05 -6.68 25.23
CA PHE A 348 -15.39 -6.26 23.99
C PHE A 348 -14.41 -5.11 24.21
N ASN A 349 -14.81 -4.08 24.95
CA ASN A 349 -13.96 -2.93 25.28
C ASN A 349 -12.66 -3.38 25.95
N GLN A 350 -12.76 -4.26 26.95
CA GLN A 350 -11.60 -4.80 27.67
C GLN A 350 -10.66 -5.54 26.72
N GLN A 351 -11.19 -6.40 25.84
CA GLN A 351 -10.38 -7.19 24.92
C GLN A 351 -9.76 -6.32 23.83
N LEU A 352 -10.50 -5.39 23.23
CA LEU A 352 -9.97 -4.50 22.21
C LEU A 352 -8.82 -3.65 22.72
N ARG A 353 -8.86 -3.23 23.99
CA ARG A 353 -7.76 -2.48 24.63
C ARG A 353 -6.47 -3.30 24.76
N THR A 354 -6.51 -4.61 24.65
CA THR A 354 -5.32 -5.47 24.66
C THR A 354 -4.66 -5.54 23.28
N LEU A 355 -5.42 -5.24 22.21
CA LEU A 355 -4.95 -5.35 20.83
C LEU A 355 -4.14 -4.12 20.42
N GLY A 356 -2.95 -4.37 19.87
CA GLY A 356 -2.01 -3.32 19.45
C GLY A 356 -2.62 -2.30 18.49
N THR A 357 -3.48 -2.73 17.57
CA THR A 357 -4.15 -1.85 16.60
C THR A 357 -5.11 -0.87 17.28
N PHE A 358 -5.91 -1.32 18.25
CA PHE A 358 -6.82 -0.44 18.98
C PHE A 358 -6.07 0.48 19.95
N GLN A 359 -5.02 0.00 20.59
CA GLN A 359 -4.13 0.85 21.40
C GLN A 359 -3.49 1.95 20.54
N PHE A 360 -3.08 1.60 19.33
CA PHE A 360 -2.54 2.55 18.37
C PHE A 360 -3.57 3.61 17.95
N VAL A 361 -4.78 3.19 17.54
CA VAL A 361 -5.85 4.12 17.12
C VAL A 361 -6.25 5.05 18.27
N ILE A 362 -6.44 4.52 19.48
CA ILE A 362 -6.75 5.34 20.66
C ILE A 362 -5.64 6.36 20.92
N ARG A 363 -4.37 5.96 20.80
CA ARG A 363 -3.24 6.84 21.01
C ARG A 363 -3.22 8.00 20.03
N ILE A 364 -3.31 7.74 18.71
CA ILE A 364 -3.29 8.81 17.70
C ILE A 364 -4.47 9.76 17.84
N LEU A 365 -5.65 9.26 18.25
CA LEU A 365 -6.81 10.09 18.57
C LEU A 365 -6.58 10.93 19.83
N THR A 366 -5.91 10.39 20.86
CA THR A 366 -5.60 11.11 22.09
C THR A 366 -4.56 12.22 21.84
N GLU A 367 -3.61 11.98 20.92
CA GLU A 367 -2.55 12.93 20.54
C GLU A 367 -3.06 14.02 19.58
N ALA A 368 -4.21 13.83 18.92
CA ALA A 368 -4.81 14.82 18.03
C ALA A 368 -5.37 16.02 18.82
N ALA A 369 -5.22 17.23 18.28
CA ALA A 369 -5.56 18.50 18.97
C ALA A 369 -7.00 18.58 19.48
N ASP A 370 -7.97 18.02 18.73
CA ASP A 370 -9.40 18.01 19.07
C ASP A 370 -9.92 16.60 19.38
N HIS A 371 -9.01 15.64 19.62
CA HIS A 371 -9.35 14.22 19.76
C HIS A 371 -10.14 13.67 18.57
N ARG A 372 -9.92 14.24 17.38
CA ARG A 372 -10.56 13.89 16.12
C ARG A 372 -9.52 13.71 15.03
N LEU A 373 -9.72 12.71 14.18
CA LEU A 373 -8.87 12.48 13.01
C LEU A 373 -9.72 12.10 11.80
N PRO A 374 -9.45 12.69 10.63
CA PRO A 374 -9.99 12.24 9.35
C PRO A 374 -9.66 10.77 9.08
N GLN A 375 -10.61 10.07 8.44
CA GLN A 375 -10.49 8.65 8.09
C GLN A 375 -9.22 8.35 7.28
N ASP A 376 -8.90 9.18 6.32
CA ASP A 376 -7.73 9.05 5.43
C ASP A 376 -6.43 9.07 6.23
N ILE A 377 -6.30 9.93 7.23
CA ILE A 377 -5.13 9.97 8.12
C ILE A 377 -5.01 8.67 8.92
N VAL A 378 -6.10 8.17 9.49
CA VAL A 378 -6.06 6.91 10.25
C VAL A 378 -5.74 5.72 9.34
N GLN A 379 -6.28 5.69 8.13
CA GLN A 379 -5.96 4.67 7.13
C GLN A 379 -4.50 4.74 6.70
N GLU A 380 -3.96 5.91 6.43
CA GLU A 380 -2.55 6.10 6.09
C GLU A 380 -1.62 5.62 7.20
N GLU A 381 -1.95 5.95 8.44
CA GLU A 381 -1.20 5.49 9.61
C GLU A 381 -1.25 3.96 9.76
N LEU A 382 -2.39 3.33 9.48
CA LEU A 382 -2.52 1.87 9.48
C LEU A 382 -1.75 1.23 8.33
N ILE A 383 -1.78 1.81 7.12
CA ILE A 383 -1.00 1.35 5.95
C ILE A 383 0.49 1.35 6.28
N MET A 384 0.98 2.39 6.94
CA MET A 384 2.40 2.48 7.30
C MET A 384 2.87 1.34 8.22
N HIS A 385 1.97 0.81 9.04
CA HIS A 385 2.29 -0.25 9.98
C HIS A 385 1.96 -1.66 9.44
N LEU A 386 1.04 -1.76 8.48
CA LEU A 386 0.49 -3.01 7.96
C LEU A 386 0.40 -2.98 6.42
N PRO A 387 1.52 -2.84 5.71
CA PRO A 387 1.54 -2.55 4.27
C PRO A 387 1.01 -3.70 3.39
N THR A 388 0.86 -4.91 3.92
CA THR A 388 0.40 -6.11 3.19
C THR A 388 -1.09 -6.40 3.36
N GLN A 389 -1.83 -5.55 4.09
CA GLN A 389 -3.25 -5.73 4.38
C GLN A 389 -4.13 -4.88 3.46
N ASP A 390 -5.36 -5.35 3.21
CA ASP A 390 -6.44 -4.50 2.70
C ASP A 390 -6.86 -3.54 3.82
N VAL A 391 -6.25 -2.37 3.83
CA VAL A 391 -6.44 -1.39 4.91
C VAL A 391 -7.83 -0.80 4.90
N GLU A 392 -8.48 -0.68 3.73
CA GLU A 392 -9.85 -0.18 3.67
C GLU A 392 -10.82 -1.14 4.35
N ALA A 393 -10.72 -2.44 4.06
CA ALA A 393 -11.54 -3.45 4.70
C ALA A 393 -11.20 -3.61 6.19
N MET A 394 -9.92 -3.56 6.55
CA MET A 394 -9.49 -3.59 7.95
C MET A 394 -9.99 -2.36 8.72
N PHE A 395 -9.92 -1.16 8.13
CA PHE A 395 -10.43 0.05 8.74
C PHE A 395 -11.94 -0.03 9.03
N LYS A 396 -12.73 -0.58 8.10
CA LYS A 396 -14.16 -0.83 8.33
C LYS A 396 -14.39 -1.74 9.55
N THR A 397 -13.59 -2.78 9.69
CA THR A 397 -13.64 -3.69 10.85
C THR A 397 -13.24 -2.96 12.13
N VAL A 398 -12.16 -2.19 12.12
CA VAL A 398 -11.71 -1.38 13.28
C VAL A 398 -12.79 -0.41 13.72
N VAL A 399 -13.43 0.31 12.79
CA VAL A 399 -14.53 1.23 13.09
C VAL A 399 -15.74 0.50 13.67
N ALA A 400 -16.13 -0.62 13.06
CA ALA A 400 -17.27 -1.41 13.54
C ALA A 400 -17.06 -1.93 14.97
N TRP A 401 -15.89 -2.50 15.25
CA TRP A 401 -15.55 -3.04 16.56
C TRP A 401 -15.38 -1.93 17.61
N GLY A 402 -14.67 -0.85 17.25
CA GLY A 402 -14.43 0.27 18.18
C GLY A 402 -15.72 0.99 18.58
N ARG A 403 -16.65 1.18 17.64
CA ARG A 403 -17.97 1.77 17.92
C ARG A 403 -18.84 0.87 18.78
N PHE A 404 -18.87 -0.43 18.50
CA PHE A 404 -19.62 -1.39 19.31
C PHE A 404 -19.13 -1.41 20.77
N ALA A 405 -17.82 -1.38 20.94
CA ALA A 405 -17.16 -1.39 22.24
C ALA A 405 -17.13 -0.01 22.92
N GLU A 406 -17.65 1.02 22.31
CA GLU A 406 -17.63 2.40 22.82
C GLU A 406 -16.21 2.89 23.16
N LEU A 407 -15.22 2.51 22.32
CA LEU A 407 -13.84 2.96 22.45
C LEU A 407 -13.61 4.33 21.81
N PHE A 408 -14.28 4.57 20.68
CA PHE A 408 -14.28 5.80 19.91
C PHE A 408 -15.52 5.86 19.01
N GLY A 409 -15.89 7.05 18.58
CA GLY A 409 -16.96 7.29 17.63
C GLY A 409 -16.45 7.45 16.19
N TYR A 410 -17.36 7.34 15.22
CA TYR A 410 -17.12 7.64 13.82
C TYR A 410 -18.31 8.41 13.24
N SER A 411 -18.02 9.59 12.69
CA SER A 411 -18.99 10.43 11.99
C SER A 411 -18.94 10.12 10.49
N THR A 412 -20.06 9.66 9.93
CA THR A 412 -20.19 9.44 8.48
C THR A 412 -20.30 10.73 7.67
N GLU A 413 -20.76 11.84 8.29
CA GLU A 413 -20.90 13.12 7.62
C GLU A 413 -19.54 13.81 7.42
N SER A 414 -18.67 13.82 8.45
CA SER A 414 -17.33 14.39 8.36
C SER A 414 -16.26 13.39 7.98
N SER A 415 -16.57 12.08 7.92
CA SER A 415 -15.61 10.99 7.72
C SER A 415 -14.46 11.03 8.73
N GLU A 416 -14.79 11.22 10.04
CA GLU A 416 -13.81 11.37 11.11
C GLU A 416 -14.03 10.38 12.25
N LEU A 417 -12.94 9.87 12.82
CA LEU A 417 -12.94 9.19 14.11
C LEU A 417 -12.75 10.22 15.24
N TYR A 418 -13.39 9.97 16.39
CA TYR A 418 -13.28 10.85 17.56
C TYR A 418 -13.36 10.07 18.87
N LEU A 419 -12.69 10.58 19.91
CA LEU A 419 -12.90 10.13 21.28
C LEU A 419 -14.06 10.92 21.90
N ASP A 420 -14.90 10.22 22.65
CA ASP A 420 -16.04 10.84 23.33
C ASP A 420 -15.54 11.49 24.63
N ASP A 421 -15.52 12.83 24.69
CA ASP A 421 -15.06 13.61 25.86
C ASP A 421 -16.08 13.66 27.00
N GLY A 422 -17.12 12.82 26.96
CA GLY A 422 -18.16 12.76 27.99
C GLY A 422 -19.03 14.00 28.08
N THR A 423 -18.95 14.94 27.14
CA THR A 423 -19.87 16.09 27.04
C THR A 423 -21.11 15.65 26.25
N PRO A 424 -22.32 15.70 26.83
CA PRO A 424 -23.52 15.34 26.07
C PRO A 424 -23.70 16.32 24.92
N SER A 425 -23.64 15.79 23.69
CA SER A 425 -23.97 16.53 22.47
C SER A 425 -25.43 16.99 22.54
N THR A 426 -25.65 18.30 22.47
CA THR A 426 -26.96 18.95 22.47
C THR A 426 -27.71 18.84 21.14
N GLU A 427 -27.59 17.71 20.41
CA GLU A 427 -28.21 17.48 19.10
C GLU A 427 -29.17 16.27 19.04
N ASN A 428 -29.86 15.94 20.13
CA ASN A 428 -31.03 15.04 20.08
C ASN A 428 -32.22 15.67 20.82
N ALA A 429 -32.66 16.84 20.36
CA ALA A 429 -33.94 17.42 20.72
C ALA A 429 -34.49 18.22 19.53
N LYS A 430 -34.97 17.49 18.49
CA LYS A 430 -36.10 17.97 17.66
C LYS A 430 -36.67 16.80 16.86
#